data_d31a2e9c3382ed1e7c02cd4ee50585c9
#
_entry.id   d31a2e9c3382ed1e7c02cd4ee50585c9
#
_cell.length_a   1.000
_cell.length_b   1.000
_cell.length_c   1.000
_cell.angle_alpha   90.00
_cell.angle_beta   90.00
_cell.angle_gamma   90.00
#
_symmetry.space_group_name_H-M   'P 1'
#
loop_
_entity.id
_entity.type
_entity.pdbx_description
1 polymer ?
#
loop_
_entity_poly.entity_id
_entity_poly.type
_entity_poly.pdbx_seq_one_letter_code
_entity_poly.pdbx_strand_id
1 'polypeptide(L)'
;MPQKRRRTVEIPRDRDGVTVALGRRTVTLTNLRKPFWPALGLTKGDLLQYYADVAPVLLPHIRDRAMVMKRYPNGAGAPFFFMKRAPSPRPDWIEICRIHHPSENVIDFPMIQDLASLLWVVNLGCIDLNQWYARCDDVDRPDYVHFDLDPGEKASFDQVRETALVVRDTLEGLDMPSHAKTTGSRGIHVYVPIVRGPTQQQVWSFAKTVAVELAAHHPKLMTSVYAKARRPTDRVHVDYNQNAWGRTLASVYSVRPHPRACVSTPVTWREVQSPIRIEDFRIDNVPARIARRGDLWAPLLAKKDRFDLRRYIRPD
;
A
#
# COMPACT_ATOMS: atom_id res chain seq x y z
N MET A 1 -9.23 29.00 -13.86
CA MET A 1 -9.28 28.55 -12.44
C MET A 1 -9.68 27.09 -12.42
N PRO A 2 -8.96 26.16 -11.77
CA PRO A 2 -9.40 24.79 -11.70
C PRO A 2 -10.68 24.70 -10.89
N GLN A 3 -11.73 24.13 -11.47
CA GLN A 3 -12.97 23.82 -10.76
C GLN A 3 -12.63 22.99 -9.52
N LYS A 4 -12.94 23.51 -8.31
CA LYS A 4 -12.91 22.72 -7.07
C LYS A 4 -13.85 21.52 -7.28
N ARG A 5 -13.29 20.31 -7.48
CA ARG A 5 -14.11 19.09 -7.43
C ARG A 5 -14.89 19.12 -6.12
N ARG A 6 -16.24 19.06 -6.23
CA ARG A 6 -17.11 19.00 -5.06
C ARG A 6 -16.70 17.79 -4.23
N ARG A 7 -16.33 17.99 -2.96
CA ARG A 7 -16.03 16.90 -2.03
C ARG A 7 -17.21 15.96 -1.93
N THR A 8 -16.96 14.66 -2.01
CA THR A 8 -18.02 13.66 -1.91
C THR A 8 -18.66 13.66 -0.52
N VAL A 9 -17.84 13.99 0.50
CA VAL A 9 -18.24 14.11 1.90
C VAL A 9 -17.34 15.13 2.60
N GLU A 10 -17.89 15.87 3.54
CA GLU A 10 -17.14 16.79 4.41
C GLU A 10 -17.22 16.31 5.85
N ILE A 11 -16.06 16.05 6.46
CA ILE A 11 -15.94 15.63 7.86
C ILE A 11 -15.86 16.89 8.73
N PRO A 12 -16.80 17.10 9.68
CA PRO A 12 -16.81 18.29 10.50
C PRO A 12 -15.62 18.31 11.48
N ARG A 13 -15.09 19.52 11.73
CA ARG A 13 -14.00 19.75 12.69
C ARG A 13 -14.47 20.30 14.01
N ASP A 14 -15.71 20.83 14.06
CA ASP A 14 -16.30 21.51 15.20
C ASP A 14 -16.96 20.55 16.22
N ARG A 15 -17.12 19.28 15.87
CA ARG A 15 -17.78 18.27 16.70
C ARG A 15 -16.99 16.96 16.75
N ASP A 16 -17.26 16.15 17.77
CA ASP A 16 -16.51 14.90 17.99
C ASP A 16 -17.13 13.67 17.33
N GLY A 17 -18.33 13.79 16.76
CA GLY A 17 -18.98 12.71 16.04
C GLY A 17 -19.95 13.22 14.99
N VAL A 18 -20.15 12.40 13.94
CA VAL A 18 -21.12 12.64 12.88
C VAL A 18 -21.59 11.34 12.25
N THR A 19 -22.84 11.25 11.88
CA THR A 19 -23.36 10.19 11.01
C THR A 19 -23.43 10.70 9.59
N VAL A 20 -22.74 10.03 8.67
CA VAL A 20 -22.64 10.40 7.25
C VAL A 20 -23.47 9.42 6.43
N ALA A 21 -24.34 9.96 5.56
CA ALA A 21 -25.06 9.16 4.57
C ALA A 21 -24.20 9.03 3.29
N LEU A 22 -23.97 7.80 2.84
CA LEU A 22 -23.14 7.44 1.69
C LEU A 22 -23.91 6.49 0.78
N GLY A 23 -24.71 7.05 -0.11
CA GLY A 23 -25.68 6.30 -0.90
C GLY A 23 -26.73 5.66 0.01
N ARG A 24 -26.85 4.33 -0.03
CA ARG A 24 -27.81 3.57 0.82
C ARG A 24 -27.27 3.20 2.19
N ARG A 25 -26.02 3.58 2.51
CA ARG A 25 -25.33 3.22 3.75
C ARG A 25 -25.15 4.44 4.64
N THR A 26 -25.12 4.23 5.93
CA THR A 26 -24.78 5.25 6.93
C THR A 26 -23.58 4.78 7.73
N VAL A 27 -22.66 5.68 8.04
CA VAL A 27 -21.50 5.43 8.87
C VAL A 27 -21.43 6.46 9.98
N THR A 28 -21.43 6.01 11.23
CA THR A 28 -21.19 6.87 12.37
C THR A 28 -19.71 6.98 12.63
N LEU A 29 -19.18 8.18 12.47
CA LEU A 29 -17.78 8.53 12.72
C LEU A 29 -17.67 9.15 14.11
N THR A 30 -16.69 8.74 14.89
CA THR A 30 -16.54 9.10 16.30
C THR A 30 -15.12 9.56 16.62
N ASN A 31 -14.98 10.31 17.74
CA ASN A 31 -13.68 10.80 18.20
C ASN A 31 -12.94 11.63 17.14
N LEU A 32 -13.67 12.45 16.38
CA LEU A 32 -13.11 13.22 15.26
C LEU A 32 -12.04 14.21 15.68
N ARG A 33 -12.15 14.75 16.90
CA ARG A 33 -11.21 15.71 17.49
C ARG A 33 -10.00 15.04 18.16
N LYS A 34 -9.98 13.70 18.25
CA LYS A 34 -8.87 12.97 18.87
C LYS A 34 -7.57 13.24 18.11
N PRO A 35 -6.50 13.74 18.80
CA PRO A 35 -5.21 13.97 18.16
C PRO A 35 -4.59 12.66 17.63
N PHE A 36 -4.26 12.63 16.34
CA PHE A 36 -3.56 11.50 15.72
C PHE A 36 -2.10 11.82 15.42
N TRP A 37 -1.78 13.07 15.08
CA TRP A 37 -0.42 13.62 15.03
C TRP A 37 -0.39 14.95 15.80
N PRO A 38 -0.22 14.92 17.13
CA PRO A 38 -0.28 16.12 17.96
C PRO A 38 0.68 17.22 17.51
N ALA A 39 1.91 16.85 17.13
CA ALA A 39 2.93 17.80 16.67
C ALA A 39 2.57 18.50 15.35
N LEU A 40 1.61 17.96 14.58
CA LEU A 40 1.12 18.54 13.32
C LEU A 40 -0.27 19.17 13.48
N GLY A 41 -0.89 19.09 14.64
CA GLY A 41 -2.27 19.50 14.88
C GLY A 41 -3.30 18.65 14.10
N LEU A 42 -2.93 17.46 13.62
CA LEU A 42 -3.82 16.60 12.85
C LEU A 42 -4.59 15.64 13.75
N THR A 43 -5.89 15.55 13.47
CA THR A 43 -6.84 14.74 14.21
C THR A 43 -7.26 13.48 13.45
N LYS A 44 -8.03 12.63 14.09
CA LYS A 44 -8.72 11.51 13.44
C LYS A 44 -9.68 11.97 12.34
N GLY A 45 -10.33 13.12 12.54
CA GLY A 45 -11.19 13.76 11.52
C GLY A 45 -10.42 14.14 10.26
N ASP A 46 -9.20 14.66 10.41
CA ASP A 46 -8.34 15.00 9.26
C ASP A 46 -7.90 13.74 8.51
N LEU A 47 -7.62 12.63 9.19
CA LEU A 47 -7.33 11.34 8.57
C LEU A 47 -8.53 10.80 7.79
N LEU A 48 -9.73 10.86 8.38
CA LEU A 48 -10.98 10.46 7.71
C LEU A 48 -11.25 11.32 6.48
N GLN A 49 -11.05 12.65 6.57
CA GLN A 49 -11.21 13.55 5.44
C GLN A 49 -10.23 13.22 4.31
N TYR A 50 -8.96 12.97 4.64
CA TYR A 50 -7.97 12.56 3.66
C TYR A 50 -8.42 11.32 2.89
N TYR A 51 -8.84 10.26 3.60
CA TYR A 51 -9.29 9.03 2.94
C TYR A 51 -10.56 9.23 2.12
N ALA A 52 -11.47 10.11 2.53
CA ALA A 52 -12.62 10.49 1.73
C ALA A 52 -12.21 11.21 0.43
N ASP A 53 -11.23 12.12 0.51
CA ASP A 53 -10.75 12.88 -0.64
C ASP A 53 -10.01 12.00 -1.68
N VAL A 54 -9.24 11.00 -1.22
CA VAL A 54 -8.47 10.09 -2.10
C VAL A 54 -9.23 8.82 -2.49
N ALA A 55 -10.39 8.55 -1.90
CA ALA A 55 -11.18 7.35 -2.17
C ALA A 55 -11.41 7.06 -3.67
N PRO A 56 -11.69 8.04 -4.54
CA PRO A 56 -11.90 7.78 -5.96
C PRO A 56 -10.71 7.12 -6.68
N VAL A 57 -9.47 7.38 -6.23
CA VAL A 57 -8.24 6.80 -6.80
C VAL A 57 -7.71 5.62 -5.98
N LEU A 58 -8.01 5.56 -4.68
CA LEU A 58 -7.59 4.47 -3.80
C LEU A 58 -8.44 3.21 -4.00
N LEU A 59 -9.77 3.35 -3.97
CA LEU A 59 -10.70 2.22 -3.96
C LEU A 59 -10.49 1.23 -5.13
N PRO A 60 -10.26 1.65 -6.39
CA PRO A 60 -10.04 0.70 -7.49
C PRO A 60 -8.88 -0.27 -7.24
N HIS A 61 -7.89 0.11 -6.46
CA HIS A 61 -6.70 -0.69 -6.18
C HIS A 61 -6.88 -1.68 -5.03
N ILE A 62 -7.81 -1.41 -4.10
CA ILE A 62 -8.00 -2.23 -2.89
C ILE A 62 -9.28 -3.06 -2.89
N ARG A 63 -10.19 -2.82 -3.84
CA ARG A 63 -11.42 -3.61 -3.98
C ARG A 63 -11.13 -5.09 -4.20
N ASP A 64 -12.03 -5.92 -3.70
CA ASP A 64 -12.00 -7.37 -3.81
C ASP A 64 -10.75 -8.02 -3.20
N ARG A 65 -10.10 -7.34 -2.25
CA ARG A 65 -8.91 -7.82 -1.57
C ARG A 65 -9.12 -7.90 -0.07
N ALA A 66 -8.57 -8.95 0.53
CA ALA A 66 -8.49 -9.06 1.99
C ALA A 66 -7.65 -7.89 2.53
N MET A 67 -8.18 -7.20 3.56
CA MET A 67 -7.52 -6.06 4.16
C MET A 67 -7.00 -6.41 5.55
N VAL A 68 -5.71 -6.19 5.76
CA VAL A 68 -5.10 -6.18 7.10
C VAL A 68 -5.05 -4.74 7.60
N MET A 69 -5.80 -4.47 8.65
CA MET A 69 -5.83 -3.15 9.29
C MET A 69 -4.67 -3.02 10.28
N LYS A 70 -3.82 -2.01 10.12
CA LYS A 70 -2.88 -1.63 11.16
C LYS A 70 -3.48 -0.47 11.95
N ARG A 71 -3.97 -0.81 13.15
CA ARG A 71 -4.78 0.10 13.96
C ARG A 71 -3.93 0.83 14.99
N TYR A 72 -4.17 2.13 15.12
CA TYR A 72 -3.55 3.06 16.06
C TYR A 72 -4.63 3.77 16.86
N PRO A 73 -5.26 3.12 17.86
CA PRO A 73 -6.40 3.68 18.58
C PRO A 73 -6.08 5.02 19.25
N ASN A 74 -4.82 5.24 19.59
CA ASN A 74 -4.35 6.42 20.32
C ASN A 74 -3.44 7.33 19.49
N GLY A 75 -3.53 7.27 18.14
CA GLY A 75 -2.76 8.11 17.21
C GLY A 75 -1.45 7.48 16.76
N ALA A 76 -0.80 8.12 15.80
CA ALA A 76 0.33 7.57 15.04
C ALA A 76 1.59 7.28 15.88
N GLY A 77 1.80 8.02 16.97
CA GLY A 77 2.94 7.85 17.88
C GLY A 77 2.69 6.81 18.99
N ALA A 78 1.49 6.27 19.09
CA ALA A 78 1.11 5.33 20.15
C ALA A 78 1.27 3.86 19.67
N PRO A 79 1.22 2.90 20.61
CA PRO A 79 1.21 1.47 20.26
C PRO A 79 0.13 1.10 19.27
N PHE A 80 0.47 0.19 18.37
CA PHE A 80 -0.44 -0.31 17.34
C PHE A 80 -0.60 -1.83 17.43
N PHE A 81 -1.61 -2.33 16.73
CA PHE A 81 -1.76 -3.76 16.51
C PHE A 81 -2.30 -4.06 15.11
N PHE A 82 -1.96 -5.25 14.60
CA PHE A 82 -2.52 -5.76 13.36
C PHE A 82 -3.86 -6.44 13.64
N MET A 83 -4.89 -6.05 12.88
CA MET A 83 -6.19 -6.69 12.91
C MET A 83 -6.47 -7.30 11.54
N LYS A 84 -6.36 -8.62 11.46
CA LYS A 84 -6.66 -9.41 10.25
C LYS A 84 -8.14 -9.75 10.18
N ARG A 85 -8.71 -10.22 11.29
CA ARG A 85 -10.12 -10.61 11.39
C ARG A 85 -11.02 -9.37 11.42
N ALA A 86 -12.07 -9.37 10.60
CA ALA A 86 -13.13 -8.37 10.70
C ALA A 86 -13.74 -8.39 12.12
N PRO A 87 -13.91 -7.24 12.76
CA PRO A 87 -14.49 -7.19 14.12
C PRO A 87 -15.94 -7.66 14.13
N SER A 88 -16.36 -8.12 15.32
CA SER A 88 -17.76 -8.46 15.60
C SER A 88 -18.18 -7.69 16.86
N PRO A 89 -19.35 -7.00 16.87
CA PRO A 89 -20.24 -6.83 15.72
C PRO A 89 -19.65 -5.89 14.64
N ARG A 90 -20.11 -6.05 13.41
CA ARG A 90 -19.83 -5.15 12.29
C ARG A 90 -21.11 -4.91 11.51
N PRO A 91 -21.21 -3.83 10.71
CA PRO A 91 -22.32 -3.65 9.79
C PRO A 91 -22.41 -4.80 8.77
N ASP A 92 -23.63 -5.26 8.48
CA ASP A 92 -23.88 -6.42 7.58
C ASP A 92 -23.36 -6.16 6.15
N TRP A 93 -23.25 -4.89 5.75
CA TRP A 93 -22.74 -4.48 4.44
C TRP A 93 -21.20 -4.46 4.36
N ILE A 94 -20.48 -4.77 5.44
CA ILE A 94 -19.03 -5.03 5.38
C ILE A 94 -18.80 -6.44 4.87
N GLU A 95 -18.43 -6.52 3.60
CA GLU A 95 -18.08 -7.78 2.96
C GLU A 95 -16.79 -8.36 3.56
N ILE A 96 -16.73 -9.68 3.57
CA ILE A 96 -15.59 -10.42 4.11
C ILE A 96 -14.94 -11.31 3.05
N CYS A 97 -13.64 -11.44 3.12
CA CYS A 97 -12.84 -12.41 2.41
C CYS A 97 -12.45 -13.53 3.37
N ARG A 98 -13.05 -14.71 3.20
CA ARG A 98 -12.74 -15.87 4.04
C ARG A 98 -11.53 -16.60 3.49
N ILE A 99 -10.46 -16.67 4.28
CA ILE A 99 -9.21 -17.32 3.90
C ILE A 99 -8.88 -18.45 4.86
N HIS A 100 -8.68 -19.64 4.29
CA HIS A 100 -8.21 -20.82 5.00
C HIS A 100 -6.69 -20.80 5.05
N HIS A 101 -6.14 -20.78 6.25
CA HIS A 101 -4.70 -20.84 6.44
C HIS A 101 -4.21 -22.29 6.53
N PRO A 102 -2.95 -22.60 6.13
CA PRO A 102 -2.39 -23.94 6.26
C PRO A 102 -2.41 -24.51 7.68
N SER A 103 -2.55 -23.66 8.71
CA SER A 103 -2.71 -24.04 10.12
C SER A 103 -4.16 -24.38 10.51
N GLU A 104 -5.03 -24.63 9.53
CA GLU A 104 -6.48 -24.90 9.69
C GLU A 104 -7.29 -23.73 10.29
N ASN A 105 -6.66 -22.59 10.55
CA ASN A 105 -7.38 -21.39 10.99
C ASN A 105 -8.09 -20.73 9.81
N VAL A 106 -9.37 -20.44 9.99
CA VAL A 106 -10.16 -19.65 9.04
C VAL A 106 -10.20 -18.21 9.54
N ILE A 107 -9.80 -17.27 8.70
CA ILE A 107 -9.83 -15.85 9.01
C ILE A 107 -10.74 -15.13 8.03
N ASP A 108 -11.74 -14.43 8.56
CA ASP A 108 -12.63 -13.56 7.83
C ASP A 108 -12.03 -12.13 7.80
N PHE A 109 -11.34 -11.80 6.72
CA PHE A 109 -10.79 -10.45 6.53
C PHE A 109 -11.86 -9.48 6.05
N PRO A 110 -11.88 -8.21 6.51
CA PRO A 110 -12.75 -7.22 5.90
C PRO A 110 -12.29 -6.88 4.49
N MET A 111 -13.24 -6.60 3.59
CA MET A 111 -13.00 -6.01 2.27
C MET A 111 -13.45 -4.55 2.26
N ILE A 112 -12.71 -3.71 1.56
CA ILE A 112 -13.05 -2.30 1.37
C ILE A 112 -13.53 -2.10 -0.06
N GLN A 113 -14.86 -2.06 -0.24
CA GLN A 113 -15.49 -2.05 -1.56
C GLN A 113 -15.95 -0.66 -2.00
N ASP A 114 -16.12 0.26 -1.05
CA ASP A 114 -16.64 1.61 -1.30
C ASP A 114 -16.21 2.60 -0.21
N LEU A 115 -16.67 3.85 -0.34
CA LEU A 115 -16.37 4.91 0.61
C LEU A 115 -16.90 4.61 2.02
N ALA A 116 -18.06 3.96 2.14
CA ALA A 116 -18.63 3.64 3.45
C ALA A 116 -17.75 2.64 4.21
N SER A 117 -17.32 1.56 3.53
CA SER A 117 -16.41 0.55 4.11
C SER A 117 -15.03 1.12 4.40
N LEU A 118 -14.52 2.03 3.55
CA LEU A 118 -13.26 2.72 3.79
C LEU A 118 -13.34 3.59 5.06
N LEU A 119 -14.35 4.45 5.17
CA LEU A 119 -14.51 5.31 6.34
C LEU A 119 -14.78 4.51 7.61
N TRP A 120 -15.52 3.42 7.51
CA TRP A 120 -15.72 2.53 8.67
C TRP A 120 -14.40 1.93 9.17
N VAL A 121 -13.56 1.41 8.28
CA VAL A 121 -12.23 0.87 8.63
C VAL A 121 -11.35 1.94 9.25
N VAL A 122 -11.28 3.13 8.63
CA VAL A 122 -10.46 4.25 9.14
C VAL A 122 -10.99 4.73 10.50
N ASN A 123 -12.31 4.75 10.69
CA ASN A 123 -12.93 5.14 11.98
C ASN A 123 -12.56 4.18 13.14
N LEU A 124 -12.19 2.93 12.85
CA LEU A 124 -11.62 2.02 13.84
C LEU A 124 -10.19 2.38 14.27
N GLY A 125 -9.64 3.51 13.79
CA GLY A 125 -8.28 3.94 14.04
C GLY A 125 -7.25 3.28 13.12
N CYS A 126 -7.67 2.78 11.95
CA CYS A 126 -6.76 2.24 10.96
C CYS A 126 -6.08 3.39 10.21
N ILE A 127 -4.81 3.65 10.52
CA ILE A 127 -3.99 4.62 9.77
C ILE A 127 -3.47 3.96 8.49
N ASP A 128 -2.97 2.72 8.60
CA ASP A 128 -2.19 2.03 7.58
C ASP A 128 -2.99 0.84 7.03
N LEU A 129 -3.37 0.95 5.76
CA LEU A 129 -4.12 -0.06 5.02
C LEU A 129 -3.15 -1.02 4.34
N ASN A 130 -3.25 -2.31 4.63
CA ASN A 130 -2.35 -3.32 4.10
C ASN A 130 -3.15 -4.42 3.40
N GLN A 131 -3.23 -4.37 2.08
CA GLN A 131 -4.01 -5.30 1.27
C GLN A 131 -3.22 -6.53 0.86
N TRP A 132 -3.95 -7.63 0.60
CA TRP A 132 -3.41 -8.78 -0.11
C TRP A 132 -3.18 -8.47 -1.60
N TYR A 133 -2.25 -9.20 -2.23
CA TYR A 133 -1.91 -9.05 -3.66
C TYR A 133 -2.89 -9.76 -4.58
N ALA A 134 -3.40 -10.91 -4.13
CA ALA A 134 -4.47 -11.61 -4.81
C ALA A 134 -5.83 -11.02 -4.45
N ARG A 135 -6.83 -11.23 -5.31
CA ARG A 135 -8.22 -10.90 -5.02
C ARG A 135 -8.91 -12.08 -4.33
N CYS A 136 -10.00 -11.81 -3.67
CA CYS A 136 -10.72 -12.79 -2.85
C CYS A 136 -11.46 -13.87 -3.64
N ASP A 137 -11.63 -13.69 -4.94
CA ASP A 137 -12.16 -14.71 -5.84
C ASP A 137 -11.16 -15.88 -6.05
N ASP A 138 -9.84 -15.58 -5.94
CA ASP A 138 -8.76 -16.58 -5.95
C ASP A 138 -7.53 -16.01 -5.26
N VAL A 139 -7.35 -16.35 -3.99
CA VAL A 139 -6.30 -15.81 -3.12
C VAL A 139 -4.90 -16.36 -3.42
N ASP A 140 -4.81 -17.39 -4.25
CA ASP A 140 -3.52 -17.96 -4.66
C ASP A 140 -3.01 -17.41 -6.00
N ARG A 141 -3.80 -16.58 -6.69
CA ARG A 141 -3.46 -16.02 -8.00
C ARG A 141 -3.31 -14.50 -7.94
N PRO A 142 -2.12 -13.98 -7.57
CA PRO A 142 -1.88 -12.54 -7.50
C PRO A 142 -1.94 -11.89 -8.89
N ASP A 143 -2.25 -10.60 -8.91
CA ASP A 143 -2.26 -9.78 -10.12
C ASP A 143 -1.10 -8.78 -10.18
N TYR A 144 -0.14 -8.91 -9.25
CA TYR A 144 1.12 -8.16 -9.21
C TYR A 144 2.27 -9.07 -8.80
N VAL A 145 3.47 -8.78 -9.32
CA VAL A 145 4.74 -9.05 -8.65
C VAL A 145 5.33 -7.72 -8.19
N HIS A 146 6.04 -7.70 -7.08
CA HIS A 146 6.59 -6.46 -6.54
C HIS A 146 7.92 -6.68 -5.83
N PHE A 147 8.68 -5.58 -5.73
CA PHE A 147 9.95 -5.51 -5.02
C PHE A 147 9.84 -4.40 -3.97
N ASP A 148 10.01 -4.77 -2.72
CA ASP A 148 10.03 -3.85 -1.58
C ASP A 148 11.49 -3.48 -1.29
N LEU A 149 11.81 -2.20 -1.49
CA LEU A 149 13.17 -1.69 -1.37
C LEU A 149 13.33 -0.95 -0.05
N ASP A 150 13.84 -1.68 0.94
CA ASP A 150 14.02 -1.17 2.31
C ASP A 150 15.48 -0.80 2.58
N PRO A 151 15.78 0.45 2.96
CA PRO A 151 17.15 0.81 3.34
C PRO A 151 17.56 0.14 4.65
N GLY A 152 18.79 -0.33 4.71
CA GLY A 152 19.46 -0.64 5.97
C GLY A 152 19.57 0.61 6.85
N GLU A 153 20.00 0.46 8.09
CA GLU A 153 20.05 1.57 9.06
C GLU A 153 20.98 2.71 8.62
N LYS A 154 22.05 2.39 7.88
CA LYS A 154 23.06 3.33 7.37
C LYS A 154 22.88 3.65 5.88
N ALA A 155 21.94 3.01 5.19
CA ALA A 155 21.68 3.28 3.79
C ALA A 155 20.82 4.54 3.63
N SER A 156 21.17 5.37 2.67
CA SER A 156 20.46 6.62 2.36
C SER A 156 19.23 6.38 1.48
N PHE A 157 18.31 7.34 1.45
CA PHE A 157 17.18 7.28 0.49
C PHE A 157 17.65 7.44 -0.97
N ASP A 158 18.80 8.08 -1.21
CA ASP A 158 19.41 8.15 -2.54
C ASP A 158 19.82 6.77 -3.03
N GLN A 159 20.38 5.92 -2.18
CA GLN A 159 20.64 4.52 -2.51
C GLN A 159 19.35 3.74 -2.80
N VAL A 160 18.25 4.04 -2.10
CA VAL A 160 16.93 3.43 -2.42
C VAL A 160 16.46 3.85 -3.81
N ARG A 161 16.60 5.13 -4.18
CA ARG A 161 16.27 5.62 -5.52
C ARG A 161 17.13 4.97 -6.59
N GLU A 162 18.44 4.90 -6.37
CA GLU A 162 19.38 4.22 -7.26
C GLU A 162 19.02 2.74 -7.43
N THR A 163 18.73 2.03 -6.33
CA THR A 163 18.26 0.64 -6.36
C THR A 163 16.96 0.50 -7.17
N ALA A 164 16.02 1.42 -7.00
CA ALA A 164 14.75 1.40 -7.73
C ALA A 164 14.96 1.58 -9.24
N LEU A 165 15.93 2.41 -9.66
CA LEU A 165 16.28 2.59 -11.07
C LEU A 165 16.95 1.33 -11.65
N VAL A 166 17.84 0.67 -10.90
CA VAL A 166 18.44 -0.61 -11.31
C VAL A 166 17.36 -1.70 -11.47
N VAL A 167 16.41 -1.77 -10.52
CA VAL A 167 15.26 -2.70 -10.62
C VAL A 167 14.43 -2.39 -11.86
N ARG A 168 14.13 -1.12 -12.14
CA ARG A 168 13.41 -0.70 -13.35
C ARG A 168 14.13 -1.17 -14.60
N ASP A 169 15.42 -0.86 -14.75
CA ASP A 169 16.20 -1.15 -15.95
C ASP A 169 16.28 -2.66 -16.20
N THR A 170 16.39 -3.44 -15.12
CA THR A 170 16.34 -4.92 -15.21
C THR A 170 14.97 -5.40 -15.69
N LEU A 171 13.87 -4.85 -15.15
CA LEU A 171 12.52 -5.21 -15.56
C LEU A 171 12.22 -4.76 -16.99
N GLU A 172 12.69 -3.58 -17.41
CA GLU A 172 12.60 -3.12 -18.80
C GLU A 172 13.34 -4.06 -19.76
N GLY A 173 14.53 -4.56 -19.37
CA GLY A 173 15.28 -5.57 -20.13
C GLY A 173 14.55 -6.93 -20.25
N LEU A 174 13.54 -7.16 -19.41
CA LEU A 174 12.64 -8.33 -19.49
C LEU A 174 11.30 -7.99 -20.15
N ASP A 175 11.15 -6.84 -20.80
CA ASP A 175 9.90 -6.30 -21.35
C ASP A 175 8.76 -6.18 -20.33
N MET A 176 9.08 -6.02 -19.04
CA MET A 176 8.12 -5.93 -17.95
C MET A 176 7.79 -4.47 -17.61
N PRO A 177 6.53 -4.00 -17.80
CA PRO A 177 6.13 -2.66 -17.40
C PRO A 177 6.17 -2.52 -15.88
N SER A 178 6.87 -1.52 -15.38
CA SER A 178 7.04 -1.34 -13.94
C SER A 178 6.61 0.06 -13.47
N HIS A 179 6.10 0.11 -12.23
CA HIS A 179 5.57 1.32 -11.62
C HIS A 179 6.10 1.46 -10.19
N ALA A 180 6.51 2.67 -9.83
CA ALA A 180 7.08 2.96 -8.52
C ALA A 180 6.11 3.75 -7.63
N LYS A 181 6.17 3.48 -6.32
CA LYS A 181 5.60 4.33 -5.29
C LYS A 181 6.52 4.43 -4.09
N THR A 182 6.50 5.56 -3.38
CA THR A 182 7.13 5.65 -2.07
C THR A 182 6.39 4.76 -1.07
N THR A 183 7.09 4.22 -0.08
CA THR A 183 6.43 3.47 1.00
C THR A 183 5.69 4.39 1.98
N GLY A 184 5.98 5.70 1.95
CA GLY A 184 5.56 6.66 2.98
C GLY A 184 6.26 6.42 4.34
N SER A 185 7.31 5.59 4.35
CA SER A 185 8.16 5.29 5.51
C SER A 185 9.62 5.59 5.19
N ARG A 186 10.36 4.64 4.61
CA ARG A 186 11.79 4.82 4.31
C ARG A 186 12.19 4.35 2.91
N GLY A 187 11.35 3.61 2.22
CA GLY A 187 11.69 2.88 1.00
C GLY A 187 10.83 3.23 -0.21
N ILE A 188 11.03 2.47 -1.27
CA ILE A 188 10.27 2.51 -2.51
C ILE A 188 9.77 1.08 -2.80
N HIS A 189 8.54 0.97 -3.27
CA HIS A 189 8.02 -0.26 -3.86
C HIS A 189 7.99 -0.16 -5.38
N VAL A 190 8.45 -1.19 -6.07
CA VAL A 190 8.32 -1.34 -7.53
C VAL A 190 7.35 -2.47 -7.82
N TYR A 191 6.32 -2.20 -8.62
CA TYR A 191 5.26 -3.14 -8.96
C TYR A 191 5.23 -3.40 -10.46
N VAL A 192 4.96 -4.65 -10.82
CA VAL A 192 4.68 -5.07 -12.19
C VAL A 192 3.30 -5.70 -12.21
N PRO A 193 2.34 -5.18 -13.01
CA PRO A 193 1.05 -5.83 -13.19
C PRO A 193 1.23 -7.11 -14.02
N ILE A 194 0.68 -8.22 -13.54
CA ILE A 194 0.79 -9.50 -14.23
C ILE A 194 -0.58 -10.08 -14.62
N VAL A 195 -0.61 -10.90 -15.66
CA VAL A 195 -1.77 -11.71 -15.99
C VAL A 195 -1.96 -12.74 -14.87
N ARG A 196 -3.17 -12.81 -14.32
CA ARG A 196 -3.50 -13.84 -13.32
C ARG A 196 -3.41 -15.23 -13.95
N GLY A 197 -2.74 -16.13 -13.29
CA GLY A 197 -2.52 -17.49 -13.76
C GLY A 197 -1.45 -18.18 -12.90
N PRO A 198 -0.25 -17.60 -12.76
CA PRO A 198 0.76 -18.11 -11.85
C PRO A 198 0.28 -18.15 -10.41
N THR A 199 0.68 -19.19 -9.66
CA THR A 199 0.44 -19.27 -8.21
C THR A 199 1.29 -18.25 -7.47
N GLN A 200 0.91 -17.95 -6.24
CA GLN A 200 1.69 -17.03 -5.40
C GLN A 200 3.10 -17.57 -5.12
N GLN A 201 3.26 -18.90 -5.03
CA GLN A 201 4.56 -19.54 -4.90
C GLN A 201 5.43 -19.34 -6.16
N GLN A 202 4.86 -19.43 -7.34
CA GLN A 202 5.56 -19.20 -8.61
C GLN A 202 5.99 -17.73 -8.73
N VAL A 203 5.10 -16.79 -8.40
CA VAL A 203 5.40 -15.35 -8.37
C VAL A 203 6.51 -15.03 -7.35
N TRP A 204 6.44 -15.62 -6.15
CA TRP A 204 7.49 -15.49 -5.15
C TRP A 204 8.83 -16.03 -5.64
N SER A 205 8.85 -17.20 -6.29
CA SER A 205 10.08 -17.81 -6.82
C SER A 205 10.72 -16.92 -7.89
N PHE A 206 9.91 -16.36 -8.80
CA PHE A 206 10.39 -15.38 -9.78
C PHE A 206 10.99 -14.15 -9.12
N ALA A 207 10.25 -13.51 -8.19
CA ALA A 207 10.73 -12.33 -7.48
C ALA A 207 12.05 -12.60 -6.71
N LYS A 208 12.18 -13.81 -6.12
CA LYS A 208 13.41 -14.24 -5.45
C LYS A 208 14.57 -14.33 -6.43
N THR A 209 14.38 -14.97 -7.58
CA THR A 209 15.43 -15.10 -8.60
C THR A 209 15.93 -13.70 -9.02
N VAL A 210 15.02 -12.81 -9.40
CA VAL A 210 15.39 -11.44 -9.79
C VAL A 210 16.12 -10.71 -8.67
N ALA A 211 15.64 -10.78 -7.43
CA ALA A 211 16.28 -10.09 -6.30
C ALA A 211 17.68 -10.64 -5.96
N VAL A 212 17.88 -11.95 -6.10
CA VAL A 212 19.19 -12.60 -5.87
C VAL A 212 20.19 -12.18 -6.95
N GLU A 213 19.79 -12.21 -8.22
CA GLU A 213 20.62 -11.79 -9.34
C GLU A 213 21.00 -10.31 -9.25
N LEU A 214 20.04 -9.44 -8.94
CA LEU A 214 20.29 -8.01 -8.72
C LEU A 214 21.32 -7.78 -7.62
N ALA A 215 21.18 -8.46 -6.48
CA ALA A 215 22.10 -8.34 -5.35
C ALA A 215 23.51 -8.88 -5.68
N ALA A 216 23.59 -9.92 -6.53
CA ALA A 216 24.88 -10.47 -6.99
C ALA A 216 25.61 -9.52 -7.93
N HIS A 217 24.89 -8.83 -8.83
CA HIS A 217 25.49 -7.87 -9.77
C HIS A 217 25.78 -6.50 -9.14
N HIS A 218 25.04 -6.12 -8.08
CA HIS A 218 25.20 -4.83 -7.39
C HIS A 218 25.48 -4.99 -5.89
N PRO A 219 26.53 -5.77 -5.48
CA PRO A 219 26.73 -6.16 -4.08
C PRO A 219 27.11 -5.02 -3.14
N LYS A 220 27.53 -3.86 -3.67
CA LYS A 220 27.80 -2.65 -2.88
C LYS A 220 26.57 -1.80 -2.60
N LEU A 221 25.53 -1.90 -3.45
CA LEU A 221 24.33 -1.11 -3.37
C LEU A 221 23.19 -1.81 -2.64
N MET A 222 22.98 -3.10 -2.93
CA MET A 222 21.81 -3.82 -2.45
C MET A 222 22.13 -5.22 -1.92
N THR A 223 21.16 -5.82 -1.25
CA THR A 223 21.22 -7.18 -0.71
C THR A 223 19.86 -7.86 -0.80
N SER A 224 19.83 -9.17 -1.02
CA SER A 224 18.65 -10.03 -0.94
C SER A 224 18.66 -10.94 0.30
N VAL A 225 19.57 -10.73 1.24
CA VAL A 225 19.71 -11.57 2.44
C VAL A 225 18.46 -11.44 3.31
N TYR A 226 17.73 -12.56 3.47
CA TYR A 226 16.49 -12.58 4.24
C TYR A 226 16.69 -12.41 5.74
N ALA A 227 17.70 -13.11 6.30
CA ALA A 227 17.95 -13.10 7.74
C ALA A 227 18.43 -11.72 8.22
N LYS A 228 17.57 -11.00 8.94
CA LYS A 228 17.82 -9.62 9.39
C LYS A 228 19.17 -9.46 10.10
N ALA A 229 19.55 -10.43 10.96
CA ALA A 229 20.81 -10.42 11.69
C ALA A 229 22.06 -10.52 10.81
N ARG A 230 21.93 -11.02 9.57
CA ARG A 230 23.04 -11.16 8.60
C ARG A 230 23.00 -10.08 7.52
N ARG A 231 22.01 -9.21 7.56
CA ARG A 231 21.79 -8.19 6.53
C ARG A 231 22.75 -7.03 6.72
N PRO A 232 23.51 -6.62 5.67
CA PRO A 232 24.32 -5.42 5.73
C PRO A 232 23.47 -4.18 6.03
N THR A 233 23.96 -3.31 6.91
CA THR A 233 23.22 -2.12 7.35
C THR A 233 23.35 -0.93 6.40
N ASP A 234 24.36 -0.93 5.53
CA ASP A 234 24.70 0.12 4.58
C ASP A 234 24.14 -0.07 3.17
N ARG A 235 23.28 -1.08 2.98
CA ARG A 235 22.71 -1.47 1.68
C ARG A 235 21.20 -1.46 1.71
N VAL A 236 20.61 -1.40 0.51
CA VAL A 236 19.17 -1.53 0.32
C VAL A 236 18.79 -3.00 0.24
N HIS A 237 17.86 -3.43 1.04
CA HIS A 237 17.29 -4.77 0.98
C HIS A 237 16.21 -4.82 -0.10
N VAL A 238 16.39 -5.71 -1.06
CA VAL A 238 15.36 -6.05 -2.06
C VAL A 238 14.54 -7.20 -1.49
N ASP A 239 13.45 -6.86 -0.81
CA ASP A 239 12.61 -7.85 -0.11
C ASP A 239 11.61 -8.49 -1.06
N TYR A 240 12.02 -9.62 -1.66
CA TYR A 240 11.15 -10.47 -2.48
C TYR A 240 10.13 -11.25 -1.64
N ASN A 241 10.38 -11.40 -0.35
CA ASN A 241 9.53 -12.21 0.53
C ASN A 241 8.16 -11.61 0.78
N GLN A 242 7.99 -10.33 0.48
CA GLN A 242 6.67 -9.71 0.49
C GLN A 242 5.73 -10.32 -0.57
N ASN A 243 6.24 -11.06 -1.56
CA ASN A 243 5.42 -11.85 -2.50
C ASN A 243 4.99 -13.21 -1.92
N ALA A 244 5.44 -13.60 -0.73
CA ALA A 244 5.02 -14.86 -0.12
C ALA A 244 3.55 -14.83 0.28
N TRP A 245 2.91 -16.00 0.27
CA TRP A 245 1.51 -16.16 0.64
C TRP A 245 1.21 -15.57 2.02
N GLY A 246 0.12 -14.83 2.14
CA GLY A 246 -0.30 -14.18 3.39
C GLY A 246 0.46 -12.91 3.75
N ARG A 247 1.38 -12.44 2.91
CA ARG A 247 2.07 -11.16 3.10
C ARG A 247 1.26 -10.01 2.54
N THR A 248 1.48 -8.83 3.11
CA THR A 248 0.79 -7.59 2.73
C THR A 248 1.76 -6.41 2.80
N LEU A 249 1.56 -5.43 1.94
CA LEU A 249 2.26 -4.14 2.01
C LEU A 249 1.25 -2.99 2.14
N ALA A 250 1.75 -1.84 2.57
CA ALA A 250 0.96 -0.62 2.59
C ALA A 250 0.36 -0.33 1.21
N SER A 251 -0.96 -0.15 1.18
CA SER A 251 -1.71 0.20 -0.03
C SER A 251 -1.21 1.50 -0.65
N VAL A 252 -1.40 1.64 -1.96
CA VAL A 252 -1.24 2.94 -2.61
C VAL A 252 -2.15 3.97 -1.93
N TYR A 253 -1.68 5.19 -1.78
CA TYR A 253 -2.36 6.30 -1.09
C TYR A 253 -2.67 6.04 0.39
N SER A 254 -2.17 4.96 1.00
CA SER A 254 -2.28 4.75 2.43
C SER A 254 -1.42 5.74 3.20
N VAL A 255 -1.99 6.37 4.23
CA VAL A 255 -1.24 7.15 5.21
C VAL A 255 -0.39 6.20 6.03
N ARG A 256 0.80 6.65 6.44
CA ARG A 256 1.70 5.88 7.30
C ARG A 256 1.85 6.58 8.66
N PRO A 257 2.13 5.83 9.71
CA PRO A 257 2.34 6.39 11.06
C PRO A 257 3.71 7.08 11.17
N HIS A 258 4.11 7.77 10.11
CA HIS A 258 5.32 8.57 10.05
C HIS A 258 5.10 9.90 10.81
N PRO A 259 6.11 10.46 11.52
CA PRO A 259 5.95 11.73 12.27
C PRO A 259 5.43 12.89 11.42
N ARG A 260 5.70 12.88 10.10
CA ARG A 260 5.25 13.89 9.14
C ARG A 260 3.95 13.49 8.42
N ALA A 261 3.21 12.49 8.90
CA ALA A 261 2.00 11.95 8.28
C ALA A 261 2.17 11.67 6.77
N CYS A 262 3.27 10.99 6.41
CA CYS A 262 3.61 10.67 5.04
C CYS A 262 2.65 9.64 4.46
N VAL A 263 2.57 9.63 3.12
CA VAL A 263 1.65 8.81 2.33
C VAL A 263 2.43 7.91 1.38
N SER A 264 2.01 6.66 1.25
CA SER A 264 2.50 5.74 0.23
C SER A 264 2.02 6.20 -1.15
N THR A 265 2.86 6.96 -1.86
CA THR A 265 2.45 7.77 -3.02
C THR A 265 3.09 7.29 -4.32
N PRO A 266 2.31 7.10 -5.40
CA PRO A 266 2.85 6.83 -6.73
C PRO A 266 3.76 7.95 -7.22
N VAL A 267 4.88 7.54 -7.79
CA VAL A 267 5.86 8.45 -8.42
C VAL A 267 6.21 7.97 -9.83
N THR A 268 6.48 8.90 -10.72
CA THR A 268 7.00 8.57 -12.04
C THR A 268 8.48 8.21 -11.94
N TRP A 269 9.00 7.45 -12.89
CA TRP A 269 10.42 7.14 -12.96
C TRP A 269 11.29 8.40 -13.07
N ARG A 270 10.79 9.46 -13.74
CA ARG A 270 11.45 10.78 -13.77
C ARG A 270 11.54 11.42 -12.38
N GLU A 271 10.52 11.23 -11.53
CA GLU A 271 10.58 11.72 -10.14
C GLU A 271 11.57 10.88 -9.31
N VAL A 272 11.66 9.57 -9.53
CA VAL A 272 12.66 8.72 -8.86
C VAL A 272 14.10 9.14 -9.25
N GLN A 273 14.32 9.58 -10.48
CA GLN A 273 15.60 10.15 -10.92
C GLN A 273 15.93 11.49 -10.25
N SER A 274 14.92 12.22 -9.80
CA SER A 274 15.07 13.51 -9.11
C SER A 274 15.27 13.32 -7.60
N PRO A 275 15.80 14.30 -6.85
CA PRO A 275 16.06 14.17 -5.42
C PRO A 275 14.79 14.30 -4.55
N ILE A 276 13.78 13.48 -4.85
CA ILE A 276 12.58 13.38 -4.03
C ILE A 276 12.89 12.79 -2.65
N ARG A 277 12.06 13.11 -1.66
CA ARG A 277 12.09 12.56 -0.31
C ARG A 277 10.73 11.98 0.08
N ILE A 278 10.72 11.13 1.07
CA ILE A 278 9.47 10.55 1.61
C ILE A 278 8.54 11.66 2.12
N GLU A 279 9.11 12.68 2.76
CA GLU A 279 8.39 13.82 3.37
C GLU A 279 7.77 14.78 2.34
N ASP A 280 8.10 14.66 1.07
CA ASP A 280 7.46 15.42 0.00
C ASP A 280 6.00 14.99 -0.23
N PHE A 281 5.62 13.80 0.27
CA PHE A 281 4.31 13.19 0.06
C PHE A 281 3.59 12.99 1.40
N ARG A 282 2.74 13.95 1.75
CA ARG A 282 2.06 13.99 3.05
C ARG A 282 0.54 14.08 2.88
N ILE A 283 -0.14 13.82 3.98
CA ILE A 283 -1.60 13.86 4.07
C ILE A 283 -2.20 15.20 3.61
N ASP A 284 -1.46 16.31 3.79
CA ASP A 284 -1.89 17.67 3.45
C ASP A 284 -1.70 18.03 1.97
N ASN A 285 -0.81 17.37 1.23
CA ASN A 285 -0.46 17.76 -0.12
C ASN A 285 -0.78 16.70 -1.20
N VAL A 286 -0.89 15.41 -0.84
CA VAL A 286 -1.19 14.33 -1.80
C VAL A 286 -2.55 14.50 -2.49
N PRO A 287 -3.65 14.94 -1.85
CA PRO A 287 -4.89 15.22 -2.55
C PRO A 287 -4.75 16.27 -3.67
N ALA A 288 -3.99 17.34 -3.42
CA ALA A 288 -3.71 18.36 -4.45
C ALA A 288 -2.82 17.81 -5.58
N ARG A 289 -1.86 16.90 -5.27
CA ARG A 289 -1.08 16.19 -6.27
C ARG A 289 -1.97 15.34 -7.18
N ILE A 290 -2.89 14.56 -6.61
CA ILE A 290 -3.84 13.74 -7.35
C ILE A 290 -4.73 14.61 -8.24
N ALA A 291 -5.20 15.76 -7.74
CA ALA A 291 -6.01 16.68 -8.53
C ALA A 291 -5.28 17.22 -9.77
N ARG A 292 -3.97 17.44 -9.68
CA ARG A 292 -3.14 17.93 -10.81
C ARG A 292 -2.70 16.83 -11.76
N ARG A 293 -2.36 15.64 -11.26
CA ARG A 293 -1.67 14.58 -12.03
C ARG A 293 -2.53 13.37 -12.33
N GLY A 294 -3.72 13.29 -11.72
CA GLY A 294 -4.54 12.09 -11.77
C GLY A 294 -3.97 10.95 -10.92
N ASP A 295 -4.50 9.77 -11.16
CA ASP A 295 -4.01 8.53 -10.55
C ASP A 295 -2.82 7.96 -11.36
N LEU A 296 -1.60 8.19 -10.90
CA LEU A 296 -0.39 7.64 -11.51
C LEU A 296 -0.27 6.10 -11.34
N TRP A 297 -1.15 5.49 -10.54
CA TRP A 297 -1.21 4.05 -10.33
C TRP A 297 -2.25 3.36 -11.23
N ALA A 298 -3.07 4.13 -11.96
CA ALA A 298 -4.11 3.61 -12.85
C ALA A 298 -3.62 2.57 -13.88
N PRO A 299 -2.39 2.66 -14.45
CA PRO A 299 -1.89 1.65 -15.39
C PRO A 299 -1.86 0.23 -14.81
N LEU A 300 -1.67 0.05 -13.50
CA LEU A 300 -1.70 -1.27 -12.85
C LEU A 300 -3.09 -1.94 -12.91
N LEU A 301 -4.14 -1.18 -13.14
CA LEU A 301 -5.50 -1.69 -13.28
C LEU A 301 -5.81 -2.10 -14.74
N ALA A 302 -5.05 -1.60 -15.70
CA ALA A 302 -5.29 -1.81 -17.12
C ALA A 302 -4.96 -3.25 -17.54
N LYS A 303 -5.94 -3.98 -18.07
CA LYS A 303 -5.75 -5.39 -18.49
C LYS A 303 -4.72 -5.54 -19.61
N LYS A 304 -4.65 -4.57 -20.52
CA LYS A 304 -3.75 -4.58 -21.70
C LYS A 304 -2.27 -4.46 -21.33
N ASP A 305 -1.97 -3.87 -20.18
CA ASP A 305 -0.60 -3.58 -19.75
C ASP A 305 -0.04 -4.67 -18.80
N ARG A 306 -0.76 -5.77 -18.64
CA ARG A 306 -0.36 -6.88 -17.77
C ARG A 306 0.63 -7.79 -18.47
N PHE A 307 1.74 -8.04 -17.79
CA PHE A 307 2.78 -8.92 -18.26
C PHE A 307 2.42 -10.41 -18.04
N ASP A 308 2.65 -11.26 -19.03
CA ASP A 308 2.48 -12.71 -18.88
C ASP A 308 3.74 -13.34 -18.27
N LEU A 309 3.72 -13.52 -16.95
CA LEU A 309 4.85 -14.05 -16.20
C LEU A 309 5.19 -15.52 -16.56
N ARG A 310 4.27 -16.27 -17.19
CA ARG A 310 4.51 -17.67 -17.63
C ARG A 310 5.68 -17.80 -18.59
N ARG A 311 6.13 -16.70 -19.22
CA ARG A 311 7.34 -16.66 -20.06
C ARG A 311 8.62 -16.98 -19.27
N TYR A 312 8.63 -16.77 -17.96
CA TYR A 312 9.82 -16.89 -17.09
C TYR A 312 9.65 -17.91 -15.95
N ILE A 313 8.51 -18.54 -15.83
CA ILE A 313 8.25 -19.57 -14.82
C ILE A 313 8.05 -20.92 -15.52
N ARG A 314 8.56 -22.00 -14.91
CA ARG A 314 8.33 -23.34 -15.42
C ARG A 314 6.88 -23.74 -15.11
N PRO A 315 6.20 -24.45 -16.03
CA PRO A 315 4.96 -25.16 -15.67
C PRO A 315 5.23 -26.11 -14.51
N ASP A 316 4.23 -26.30 -13.65
CA ASP A 316 4.27 -27.30 -12.58
C ASP A 316 4.28 -28.71 -13.15
#